data_56e545a17d8677a7b9e8a37e114f3060
#
_entry.id   56e545a17d8677a7b9e8a37e114f3060
#
_cell.length_a   1.000
_cell.length_b   1.000
_cell.length_c   1.000
_cell.angle_alpha   90.00
_cell.angle_beta   90.00
_cell.angle_gamma   90.00
#
_symmetry.space_group_name_H-M   'P 1'
#
loop_
_entity.id
_entity.type
_entity.pdbx_description
1 polymer ?
#
loop_
_entity_poly.entity_id
_entity_poly.type
_entity_poly.pdbx_seq_one_letter_code
_entity_poly.pdbx_strand_id
1 'polypeptide(L)'
;MPLPTVFPRRLRGLSLLTLLVTGLAGSAHVLAADLLDLEYRPLASKQQVNLQQRYHGQVLLVVNTASKCGYTPQYEGLEALQKRYAGRGFAVLGFPSNDFKGQEPGDEKQIQDFCTLTYGVKFPMFEKVHVVGAQATPLYQRLTAATGVAPGWNFHKYLVGRDGKVIAQFASKVTPDDPQLTAAIDKALAAAATH
;
A
#
# COMPACT_ATOMS: atom_id res chain seq x y z
N MET A 1 -71.35 -28.07 -68.15
CA MET A 1 -70.81 -28.21 -66.77
C MET A 1 -69.43 -27.58 -66.75
N PRO A 2 -69.27 -26.40 -66.22
CA PRO A 2 -67.95 -25.82 -66.08
C PRO A 2 -67.44 -25.99 -64.63
N LEU A 3 -66.16 -26.26 -64.49
CA LEU A 3 -65.42 -26.45 -63.28
C LEU A 3 -65.10 -25.02 -62.65
N PRO A 4 -65.05 -24.89 -61.36
CA PRO A 4 -64.70 -23.63 -60.72
C PRO A 4 -63.15 -23.47 -60.57
N THR A 5 -62.74 -22.32 -60.97
CA THR A 5 -61.38 -21.82 -60.85
C THR A 5 -61.02 -21.47 -59.37
N VAL A 6 -59.98 -22.09 -58.84
CA VAL A 6 -59.45 -21.80 -57.52
C VAL A 6 -58.37 -20.67 -57.59
N PHE A 7 -58.59 -19.57 -56.93
CA PHE A 7 -57.62 -18.48 -56.79
C PHE A 7 -56.65 -18.76 -55.61
N PRO A 8 -55.36 -18.58 -55.76
CA PRO A 8 -54.42 -18.71 -54.62
C PRO A 8 -54.42 -17.47 -53.75
N ARG A 9 -54.59 -17.71 -52.48
CA ARG A 9 -54.54 -16.71 -51.39
C ARG A 9 -53.08 -16.30 -51.13
N ARG A 10 -52.75 -15.02 -51.42
CA ARG A 10 -51.43 -14.44 -51.07
C ARG A 10 -51.30 -14.32 -49.57
N LEU A 11 -50.35 -15.09 -48.94
CA LEU A 11 -49.89 -14.86 -47.59
C LEU A 11 -49.01 -13.58 -47.56
N ARG A 12 -49.45 -12.59 -46.80
CA ARG A 12 -48.64 -11.41 -46.45
C ARG A 12 -47.63 -11.85 -45.37
N GLY A 13 -46.36 -11.90 -45.76
CA GLY A 13 -45.27 -12.10 -44.81
C GLY A 13 -45.13 -10.94 -43.85
N LEU A 14 -45.27 -11.23 -42.56
CA LEU A 14 -45.01 -10.32 -41.46
C LEU A 14 -43.51 -10.38 -41.18
N SER A 15 -42.74 -9.39 -41.64
CA SER A 15 -41.32 -9.25 -41.31
C SER A 15 -41.17 -8.82 -39.86
N LEU A 16 -40.73 -9.73 -39.00
CA LEU A 16 -40.32 -9.45 -37.65
C LEU A 16 -38.93 -8.77 -37.71
N LEU A 17 -38.90 -7.45 -37.46
CA LEU A 17 -37.68 -6.66 -37.32
C LEU A 17 -37.13 -6.91 -35.90
N THR A 18 -36.15 -7.84 -35.78
CA THR A 18 -35.47 -8.09 -34.51
C THR A 18 -34.48 -6.97 -34.26
N LEU A 19 -34.82 -6.05 -33.34
CA LEU A 19 -33.89 -5.04 -32.83
C LEU A 19 -32.83 -5.69 -31.95
N LEU A 20 -31.62 -5.82 -32.47
CA LEU A 20 -30.46 -6.27 -31.70
C LEU A 20 -29.97 -5.08 -30.83
N VAL A 21 -30.37 -5.05 -29.55
CA VAL A 21 -29.83 -4.10 -28.58
C VAL A 21 -28.46 -4.65 -28.13
N THR A 22 -27.41 -4.18 -28.78
CA THR A 22 -26.02 -4.40 -28.28
C THR A 22 -25.81 -3.53 -27.06
N GLY A 23 -26.04 -4.08 -25.87
CA GLY A 23 -25.66 -3.46 -24.61
C GLY A 23 -24.13 -3.37 -24.53
N LEU A 24 -23.57 -2.16 -24.70
CA LEU A 24 -22.20 -1.87 -24.29
C LEU A 24 -22.14 -1.97 -22.75
N ALA A 25 -21.75 -3.14 -22.24
CA ALA A 25 -21.33 -3.27 -20.84
C ALA A 25 -20.00 -2.52 -20.70
N GLY A 26 -20.07 -1.23 -20.42
CA GLY A 26 -18.92 -0.43 -20.01
C GLY A 26 -18.41 -0.98 -18.69
N SER A 27 -17.32 -1.78 -18.72
CA SER A 27 -16.58 -2.16 -17.53
C SER A 27 -16.05 -0.88 -16.90
N ALA A 28 -16.73 -0.37 -15.88
CA ALA A 28 -16.19 0.66 -15.01
C ALA A 28 -14.96 0.06 -14.34
N HIS A 29 -13.77 0.34 -14.88
CA HIS A 29 -12.51 0.12 -14.17
C HIS A 29 -12.53 1.12 -13.01
N VAL A 30 -12.95 0.68 -11.85
CA VAL A 30 -12.65 1.38 -10.60
C VAL A 30 -11.14 1.36 -10.50
N LEU A 31 -10.50 2.50 -10.82
CA LEU A 31 -9.07 2.69 -10.57
C LEU A 31 -8.90 2.47 -9.08
N ALA A 32 -8.28 1.35 -8.71
CA ALA A 32 -7.85 1.14 -7.34
C ALA A 32 -6.96 2.34 -6.99
N ALA A 33 -7.36 3.08 -5.95
CA ALA A 33 -6.57 4.23 -5.50
C ALA A 33 -5.14 3.75 -5.27
N ASP A 34 -4.18 4.44 -5.89
CA ASP A 34 -2.76 4.09 -5.77
C ASP A 34 -2.36 4.08 -4.29
N LEU A 35 -1.74 2.99 -3.83
CA LEU A 35 -1.36 2.79 -2.43
C LEU A 35 -0.62 4.00 -1.85
N LEU A 36 0.25 4.59 -2.67
CA LEU A 36 1.20 5.62 -2.25
C LEU A 36 0.77 7.05 -2.63
N ASP A 37 -0.30 7.24 -3.39
CA ASP A 37 -0.78 8.59 -3.73
C ASP A 37 -1.48 9.22 -2.52
N LEU A 38 -0.65 9.67 -1.59
CA LEU A 38 -1.02 10.21 -0.29
C LEU A 38 0.03 11.23 0.18
N GLU A 39 -0.45 12.27 0.85
CA GLU A 39 0.39 13.30 1.45
C GLU A 39 0.67 12.98 2.92
N TYR A 40 1.94 13.04 3.31
CA TYR A 40 2.38 12.93 4.70
C TYR A 40 3.46 13.95 4.99
N ARG A 41 3.51 14.43 6.23
CA ARG A 41 4.59 15.32 6.70
C ARG A 41 5.76 14.45 7.18
N PRO A 42 7.01 14.77 6.78
CA PRO A 42 8.18 14.28 7.52
C PRO A 42 8.08 14.66 8.99
N LEU A 43 8.60 13.81 9.87
CA LEU A 43 8.53 13.99 11.32
C LEU A 43 9.05 15.37 11.74
N ALA A 44 8.30 16.05 12.58
CA ALA A 44 8.56 17.43 13.05
C ALA A 44 8.71 18.49 11.93
N SER A 45 8.24 18.22 10.72
CA SER A 45 8.20 19.17 9.59
C SER A 45 6.82 19.84 9.48
N LYS A 46 6.77 20.98 8.79
CA LYS A 46 5.51 21.65 8.38
C LYS A 46 5.14 21.37 6.92
N GLN A 47 6.07 20.85 6.13
CA GLN A 47 5.87 20.58 4.70
C GLN A 47 5.32 19.17 4.52
N GLN A 48 4.40 19.02 3.59
CA GLN A 48 3.91 17.69 3.16
C GLN A 48 4.72 17.20 1.97
N VAL A 49 4.80 15.89 1.83
CA VAL A 49 5.37 15.22 0.67
C VAL A 49 4.39 14.15 0.20
N ASN A 50 4.18 14.08 -1.11
CA ASN A 50 3.44 12.99 -1.73
C ASN A 50 4.34 11.76 -1.82
N LEU A 51 3.92 10.65 -1.19
CA LEU A 51 4.73 9.43 -1.13
C LEU A 51 4.96 8.83 -2.52
N GLN A 52 3.96 8.86 -3.40
CA GLN A 52 4.08 8.36 -4.77
C GLN A 52 5.15 9.13 -5.54
N GLN A 53 5.11 10.45 -5.49
CA GLN A 53 6.08 11.28 -6.20
C GLN A 53 7.50 11.14 -5.64
N ARG A 54 7.60 11.09 -4.30
CA ARG A 54 8.90 11.06 -3.60
C ARG A 54 9.62 9.73 -3.72
N TYR A 55 8.87 8.61 -3.76
CA TYR A 55 9.42 7.25 -3.70
C TYR A 55 9.07 6.40 -4.93
N HIS A 56 8.67 7.04 -6.03
CA HIS A 56 8.34 6.33 -7.28
C HIS A 56 9.45 5.36 -7.69
N GLY A 57 9.06 4.12 -8.02
CA GLY A 57 9.98 3.10 -8.50
C GLY A 57 10.93 2.51 -7.46
N GLN A 58 10.78 2.88 -6.19
CA GLN A 58 11.56 2.31 -5.09
C GLN A 58 10.83 1.14 -4.42
N VAL A 59 11.61 0.23 -3.84
CA VAL A 59 11.11 -0.77 -2.89
C VAL A 59 11.02 -0.12 -1.51
N LEU A 60 9.87 -0.22 -0.85
CA LEU A 60 9.65 0.46 0.42
C LEU A 60 9.36 -0.54 1.53
N LEU A 61 9.93 -0.32 2.71
CA LEU A 61 9.59 -1.01 3.94
C LEU A 61 8.85 -0.03 4.87
N VAL A 62 7.52 -0.12 4.89
CA VAL A 62 6.67 0.72 5.74
C VAL A 62 6.53 0.08 7.11
N VAL A 63 6.87 0.83 8.18
CA VAL A 63 6.95 0.32 9.56
C VAL A 63 6.26 1.27 10.52
N ASN A 64 5.33 0.77 11.33
CA ASN A 64 4.80 1.55 12.46
C ASN A 64 5.73 1.42 13.67
N THR A 65 6.14 2.54 14.24
CA THR A 65 7.20 2.60 15.25
C THR A 65 6.70 3.11 16.60
N ALA A 66 7.48 2.85 17.65
CA ALA A 66 7.23 3.40 18.99
C ALA A 66 8.52 3.46 19.81
N SER A 67 8.64 4.51 20.64
CA SER A 67 9.83 4.79 21.47
C SER A 67 9.90 3.96 22.76
N LYS A 68 8.77 3.44 23.27
CA LYS A 68 8.68 2.73 24.56
C LYS A 68 8.18 1.29 24.43
N CYS A 69 8.71 0.56 23.46
CA CYS A 69 8.31 -0.80 23.13
C CYS A 69 9.48 -1.77 23.32
N GLY A 70 9.20 -3.03 23.68
CA GLY A 70 10.25 -4.08 23.72
C GLY A 70 10.91 -4.31 22.36
N TYR A 71 10.27 -3.92 21.25
CA TYR A 71 10.84 -3.99 19.90
C TYR A 71 11.57 -2.72 19.46
N THR A 72 11.64 -1.67 20.27
CA THR A 72 12.32 -0.40 19.93
C THR A 72 13.79 -0.59 19.48
N PRO A 73 14.58 -1.56 20.00
CA PRO A 73 15.92 -1.83 19.46
C PRO A 73 15.97 -2.20 17.97
N GLN A 74 14.84 -2.56 17.35
CA GLN A 74 14.79 -2.79 15.90
C GLN A 74 15.11 -1.55 15.06
N TYR A 75 15.09 -0.34 15.64
CA TYR A 75 15.56 0.87 14.95
C TYR A 75 16.97 0.73 14.39
N GLU A 76 17.88 0.09 15.14
CA GLU A 76 19.26 -0.16 14.70
C GLU A 76 19.31 -1.01 13.43
N GLY A 77 18.54 -2.10 13.41
CA GLY A 77 18.45 -2.99 12.26
C GLY A 77 17.77 -2.35 11.06
N LEU A 78 16.73 -1.51 11.29
CA LEU A 78 16.07 -0.75 10.21
C LEU A 78 17.04 0.27 9.58
N GLU A 79 17.85 0.96 10.40
CA GLU A 79 18.88 1.87 9.91
C GLU A 79 19.98 1.11 9.15
N ALA A 80 20.35 -0.10 9.60
CA ALA A 80 21.28 -0.97 8.87
C ALA A 80 20.73 -1.39 7.51
N LEU A 81 19.43 -1.76 7.41
CA LEU A 81 18.77 -2.04 6.13
C LEU A 81 18.79 -0.81 5.22
N GLN A 82 18.44 0.36 5.76
CA GLN A 82 18.50 1.62 5.00
C GLN A 82 19.88 1.85 4.41
N LYS A 83 20.93 1.75 5.20
CA LYS A 83 22.32 1.91 4.72
C LYS A 83 22.71 0.88 3.66
N ARG A 84 22.32 -0.38 3.88
CA ARG A 84 22.66 -1.48 2.96
C ARG A 84 22.02 -1.34 1.59
N TYR A 85 20.77 -0.86 1.53
CA TYR A 85 19.94 -0.95 0.33
C TYR A 85 19.59 0.38 -0.32
N ALA A 86 19.83 1.54 0.33
CA ALA A 86 19.43 2.84 -0.21
C ALA A 86 19.95 3.10 -1.63
N GLY A 87 21.21 2.76 -1.90
CA GLY A 87 21.83 2.90 -3.23
C GLY A 87 21.24 1.99 -4.32
N ARG A 88 20.36 1.06 -3.96
CA ARG A 88 19.66 0.14 -4.86
C ARG A 88 18.19 0.51 -5.10
N GLY A 89 17.77 1.70 -4.65
CA GLY A 89 16.38 2.15 -4.75
C GLY A 89 15.48 1.50 -3.70
N PHE A 90 15.90 1.58 -2.44
CA PHE A 90 15.15 1.12 -1.27
C PHE A 90 15.02 2.24 -0.25
N ALA A 91 13.90 2.28 0.46
CA ALA A 91 13.74 3.14 1.62
C ALA A 91 12.92 2.46 2.73
N VAL A 92 13.34 2.69 3.98
CA VAL A 92 12.50 2.46 5.15
C VAL A 92 11.66 3.70 5.38
N LEU A 93 10.36 3.55 5.60
CA LEU A 93 9.43 4.62 5.94
C LEU A 93 8.85 4.35 7.33
N GLY A 94 9.26 5.12 8.34
CA GLY A 94 8.82 4.97 9.71
C GLY A 94 7.63 5.87 10.04
N PHE A 95 6.60 5.32 10.66
CA PHE A 95 5.39 6.01 11.08
C PHE A 95 5.18 5.80 12.59
N PRO A 96 5.51 6.77 13.44
CA PRO A 96 5.24 6.68 14.87
C PRO A 96 3.75 6.50 15.16
N SER A 97 3.39 5.58 16.06
CA SER A 97 2.00 5.34 16.44
C SER A 97 1.85 5.05 17.92
N ASN A 98 0.84 5.67 18.53
CA ASN A 98 0.52 5.47 19.94
C ASN A 98 -0.60 4.44 20.18
N ASP A 99 -1.04 3.71 19.13
CA ASP A 99 -2.20 2.82 19.20
C ASP A 99 -1.97 1.61 20.09
N PHE A 100 -0.73 1.19 20.27
CA PHE A 100 -0.38 0.00 21.06
C PHE A 100 0.09 0.39 22.46
N LYS A 101 -0.85 0.33 23.41
CA LYS A 101 -0.64 0.59 24.85
C LYS A 101 0.01 1.95 25.16
N GLY A 102 -0.21 2.96 24.33
CA GLY A 102 0.36 4.29 24.58
C GLY A 102 1.89 4.32 24.57
N GLN A 103 2.53 3.44 23.76
CA GLN A 103 3.99 3.30 23.75
C GLN A 103 4.73 4.34 22.90
N GLU A 104 4.01 5.29 22.31
CA GLU A 104 4.57 6.47 21.63
C GLU A 104 3.95 7.76 22.18
N PRO A 105 4.16 8.10 23.48
CA PRO A 105 3.46 9.23 24.12
C PRO A 105 4.00 10.60 23.72
N GLY A 106 5.24 10.68 23.22
CA GLY A 106 5.93 11.93 22.89
C GLY A 106 5.25 12.72 21.77
N ASP A 107 5.54 14.03 21.74
CA ASP A 107 5.30 14.83 20.55
C ASP A 107 6.32 14.49 19.43
N GLU A 108 6.09 15.01 18.23
CA GLU A 108 6.91 14.66 17.07
C GLU A 108 8.38 15.08 17.24
N LYS A 109 8.67 16.20 17.93
CA LYS A 109 10.03 16.63 18.19
C LYS A 109 10.74 15.70 19.18
N GLN A 110 10.05 15.29 20.25
CA GLN A 110 10.58 14.34 21.21
C GLN A 110 10.87 12.98 20.56
N ILE A 111 9.98 12.52 19.68
CA ILE A 111 10.18 11.29 18.91
C ILE A 111 11.40 11.42 17.99
N GLN A 112 11.52 12.53 17.26
CA GLN A 112 12.64 12.79 16.36
C GLN A 112 13.97 12.79 17.12
N ASP A 113 14.04 13.53 18.25
CA ASP A 113 15.23 13.60 19.08
C ASP A 113 15.61 12.21 19.61
N PHE A 114 14.63 11.45 20.12
CA PHE A 114 14.85 10.09 20.59
C PHE A 114 15.41 9.18 19.51
N CYS A 115 14.78 9.12 18.35
CA CYS A 115 15.21 8.28 17.23
C CYS A 115 16.63 8.65 16.75
N THR A 116 16.91 9.94 16.63
CA THR A 116 18.20 10.44 16.13
C THR A 116 19.31 10.24 17.14
N LEU A 117 19.10 10.65 18.41
CA LEU A 117 20.15 10.67 19.43
C LEU A 117 20.40 9.27 20.03
N THR A 118 19.39 8.41 20.15
CA THR A 118 19.53 7.10 20.78
C THR A 118 19.91 6.02 19.76
N TYR A 119 19.30 6.06 18.55
CA TYR A 119 19.46 5.00 17.54
C TYR A 119 20.14 5.47 16.26
N GLY A 120 20.47 6.75 16.14
CA GLY A 120 21.10 7.30 14.94
C GLY A 120 20.25 7.16 13.67
N VAL A 121 18.91 7.14 13.80
CA VAL A 121 17.98 6.97 12.68
C VAL A 121 18.16 8.11 11.69
N LYS A 122 18.36 7.74 10.42
CA LYS A 122 18.49 8.64 9.26
C LYS A 122 17.49 8.29 8.16
N PHE A 123 16.85 7.11 8.23
CA PHE A 123 15.79 6.80 7.29
C PHE A 123 14.57 7.71 7.49
N PRO A 124 13.75 7.93 6.45
CA PRO A 124 12.57 8.78 6.51
C PRO A 124 11.60 8.38 7.63
N MET A 125 11.36 9.31 8.54
CA MET A 125 10.32 9.23 9.55
C MET A 125 9.23 10.25 9.22
N PHE A 126 7.97 9.88 9.46
CA PHE A 126 6.80 10.70 9.18
C PHE A 126 6.05 11.09 10.45
N GLU A 127 5.06 11.93 10.29
CA GLU A 127 4.16 12.35 11.35
C GLU A 127 3.56 11.18 12.12
N LYS A 128 3.21 11.44 13.37
CA LYS A 128 2.55 10.45 14.22
C LYS A 128 1.14 10.17 13.73
N VAL A 129 0.81 8.89 13.56
CA VAL A 129 -0.42 8.44 12.91
C VAL A 129 -1.15 7.35 13.69
N HIS A 130 -2.43 7.16 13.37
CA HIS A 130 -3.16 5.96 13.74
C HIS A 130 -2.97 4.87 12.66
N VAL A 131 -2.70 3.65 13.09
CA VAL A 131 -2.39 2.52 12.19
C VAL A 131 -3.42 1.39 12.26
N VAL A 132 -4.32 1.42 13.26
CA VAL A 132 -5.38 0.41 13.45
C VAL A 132 -6.73 1.07 13.79
N GLY A 133 -7.81 0.29 13.63
CA GLY A 133 -9.17 0.71 13.97
C GLY A 133 -9.75 1.74 12.98
N ALA A 134 -10.86 2.38 13.40
CA ALA A 134 -11.61 3.31 12.55
C ALA A 134 -10.84 4.60 12.25
N GLN A 135 -9.83 4.94 13.05
CA GLN A 135 -9.00 6.13 12.88
C GLN A 135 -7.72 5.87 12.07
N ALA A 136 -7.47 4.62 11.64
CA ALA A 136 -6.30 4.31 10.83
C ALA A 136 -6.20 5.24 9.61
N THR A 137 -5.01 5.79 9.38
CA THR A 137 -4.77 6.68 8.24
C THR A 137 -4.92 5.96 6.91
N PRO A 138 -5.20 6.68 5.81
CA PRO A 138 -5.44 6.07 4.50
C PRO A 138 -4.35 5.08 4.06
N LEU A 139 -3.07 5.36 4.34
CA LEU A 139 -1.97 4.43 4.04
C LEU A 139 -2.19 3.08 4.73
N TYR A 140 -2.44 3.08 6.03
CA TYR A 140 -2.62 1.84 6.80
C TYR A 140 -3.94 1.13 6.49
N GLN A 141 -4.99 1.87 6.13
CA GLN A 141 -6.21 1.27 5.59
C GLN A 141 -5.93 0.52 4.28
N ARG A 142 -5.21 1.15 3.34
CA ARG A 142 -4.84 0.54 2.04
C ARG A 142 -3.88 -0.64 2.21
N LEU A 143 -2.88 -0.55 3.10
CA LEU A 143 -1.96 -1.65 3.43
C LEU A 143 -2.70 -2.85 4.02
N THR A 144 -3.62 -2.59 4.95
CA THR A 144 -4.48 -3.63 5.55
C THR A 144 -5.39 -4.27 4.51
N ALA A 145 -6.03 -3.47 3.65
CA ALA A 145 -6.90 -3.98 2.59
C ALA A 145 -6.14 -4.84 1.57
N ALA A 146 -4.90 -4.44 1.22
CA ALA A 146 -4.06 -5.18 0.28
C ALA A 146 -3.58 -6.54 0.81
N THR A 147 -3.41 -6.68 2.13
CA THR A 147 -2.86 -7.89 2.76
C THR A 147 -3.87 -8.72 3.54
N GLY A 148 -5.02 -8.14 3.87
CA GLY A 148 -5.97 -8.71 4.82
C GLY A 148 -5.49 -8.67 6.28
N VAL A 149 -4.33 -8.05 6.57
CA VAL A 149 -3.69 -8.07 7.90
C VAL A 149 -3.37 -6.65 8.35
N ALA A 150 -4.00 -6.19 9.42
CA ALA A 150 -3.64 -4.95 10.09
C ALA A 150 -2.39 -5.15 10.98
N PRO A 151 -1.67 -4.06 11.34
CA PRO A 151 -0.60 -4.15 12.33
C PRO A 151 -1.08 -4.79 13.62
N GLY A 152 -0.46 -5.91 14.04
CA GLY A 152 -0.80 -6.58 15.30
C GLY A 152 -0.09 -5.97 16.51
N TRP A 153 0.98 -5.18 16.31
CA TRP A 153 1.77 -4.50 17.33
C TRP A 153 2.70 -3.47 16.70
N ASN A 154 3.47 -2.74 17.52
CA ASN A 154 4.55 -1.87 17.05
C ASN A 154 5.60 -2.64 16.28
N PHE A 155 6.25 -2.01 15.31
CA PHE A 155 7.25 -2.60 14.41
C PHE A 155 6.71 -3.71 13.51
N HIS A 156 5.40 -3.69 13.18
CA HIS A 156 4.86 -4.44 12.05
C HIS A 156 5.35 -3.80 10.74
N LYS A 157 5.63 -4.62 9.74
CA LYS A 157 6.26 -4.15 8.51
C LYS A 157 5.45 -4.58 7.29
N TYR A 158 5.36 -3.68 6.30
CA TYR A 158 4.83 -3.99 4.97
C TYR A 158 5.91 -3.71 3.93
N LEU A 159 6.16 -4.67 3.05
CA LEU A 159 7.08 -4.51 1.94
C LEU A 159 6.29 -4.16 0.69
N VAL A 160 6.61 -3.03 0.07
CA VAL A 160 5.98 -2.51 -1.14
C VAL A 160 6.98 -2.58 -2.29
N GLY A 161 6.54 -3.10 -3.42
CA GLY A 161 7.35 -3.23 -4.63
C GLY A 161 7.54 -1.92 -5.39
N ARG A 162 8.38 -1.96 -6.41
CA ARG A 162 8.65 -0.82 -7.29
C ARG A 162 7.40 -0.33 -8.04
N ASP A 163 6.42 -1.22 -8.22
CA ASP A 163 5.13 -0.95 -8.84
C ASP A 163 4.09 -0.36 -7.87
N GLY A 164 4.49 -0.03 -6.64
CA GLY A 164 3.61 0.49 -5.60
C GLY A 164 2.68 -0.54 -4.96
N LYS A 165 2.80 -1.84 -5.29
CA LYS A 165 1.95 -2.89 -4.70
C LYS A 165 2.60 -3.52 -3.49
N VAL A 166 1.77 -3.90 -2.49
CA VAL A 166 2.25 -4.65 -1.33
C VAL A 166 2.64 -6.06 -1.76
N ILE A 167 3.87 -6.47 -1.45
CA ILE A 167 4.42 -7.78 -1.79
C ILE A 167 4.34 -8.74 -0.59
N ALA A 168 4.55 -8.22 0.62
CA ALA A 168 4.58 -9.02 1.84
C ALA A 168 4.30 -8.15 3.07
N GLN A 169 3.94 -8.80 4.18
CA GLN A 169 3.89 -8.21 5.50
C GLN A 169 4.65 -9.08 6.49
N PHE A 170 5.19 -8.49 7.55
CA PHE A 170 5.97 -9.16 8.57
C PHE A 170 5.53 -8.71 9.96
N ALA A 171 5.21 -9.68 10.81
CA ALA A 171 4.84 -9.39 12.19
C ALA A 171 6.01 -8.74 12.95
N SER A 172 5.70 -8.05 14.04
CA SER A 172 6.65 -7.31 14.88
C SER A 172 7.87 -8.12 15.32
N LYS A 173 7.69 -9.42 15.57
CA LYS A 173 8.77 -10.34 15.99
C LYS A 173 9.81 -10.63 14.90
N VAL A 174 9.47 -10.41 13.62
CA VAL A 174 10.43 -10.56 12.51
C VAL A 174 11.37 -9.36 12.56
N THR A 175 12.62 -9.61 12.93
CA THR A 175 13.64 -8.58 13.06
C THR A 175 14.15 -8.09 11.69
N PRO A 176 14.72 -6.88 11.59
CA PRO A 176 15.24 -6.37 10.32
C PRO A 176 16.31 -7.22 9.66
N ASP A 177 17.08 -7.99 10.44
CA ASP A 177 18.11 -8.91 9.98
C ASP A 177 17.60 -10.34 9.71
N ASP A 178 16.31 -10.59 9.92
CA ASP A 178 15.69 -11.88 9.64
C ASP A 178 15.89 -12.28 8.17
N PRO A 179 16.39 -13.51 7.89
CA PRO A 179 16.58 -13.99 6.53
C PRO A 179 15.34 -13.93 5.65
N GLN A 180 14.13 -14.13 6.24
CA GLN A 180 12.87 -14.05 5.49
C GLN A 180 12.63 -12.63 4.99
N LEU A 181 12.87 -11.60 5.81
CA LEU A 181 12.70 -10.20 5.42
C LEU A 181 13.76 -9.77 4.41
N THR A 182 15.03 -10.07 4.68
CA THR A 182 16.14 -9.67 3.80
C THR A 182 16.06 -10.35 2.42
N ALA A 183 15.69 -11.63 2.36
CA ALA A 183 15.46 -12.33 1.09
C ALA A 183 14.27 -11.74 0.31
N ALA A 184 13.19 -11.33 0.98
CA ALA A 184 12.06 -10.67 0.34
C ALA A 184 12.46 -9.30 -0.24
N ILE A 185 13.26 -8.51 0.48
CA ILE A 185 13.81 -7.23 0.01
C ILE A 185 14.71 -7.46 -1.22
N ASP A 186 15.65 -8.42 -1.15
CA ASP A 186 16.55 -8.72 -2.26
C ASP A 186 15.79 -9.15 -3.51
N LYS A 187 14.75 -9.98 -3.36
CA LYS A 187 13.86 -10.39 -4.46
C LYS A 187 13.12 -9.19 -5.07
N ALA A 188 12.58 -8.31 -4.22
CA ALA A 188 11.86 -7.11 -4.68
C ALA A 188 12.79 -6.15 -5.43
N LEU A 189 14.03 -6.00 -4.96
CA LEU A 189 15.05 -5.14 -5.61
C LEU A 189 15.54 -5.70 -6.94
N ALA A 190 15.53 -7.04 -7.11
CA ALA A 190 15.90 -7.70 -8.36
C ALA A 190 14.78 -7.62 -9.43
N ALA A 191 13.53 -7.37 -9.02
CA ALA A 191 12.43 -7.20 -9.95
C ALA A 191 12.62 -5.91 -10.78
N ALA A 192 12.38 -6.01 -12.09
CA ALA A 192 12.43 -4.84 -12.97
C ALA A 192 11.39 -3.80 -12.53
N ALA A 193 11.75 -2.52 -12.63
CA ALA A 193 10.76 -1.45 -12.51
C ALA A 193 9.80 -1.58 -13.70
N THR A 194 8.54 -1.87 -13.44
CA THR A 194 7.50 -1.79 -14.48
C THR A 194 7.22 -0.31 -14.74
N HIS A 195 7.54 0.13 -15.95
CA HIS A 195 7.26 1.48 -16.45
C HIS A 195 5.80 1.64 -16.79
#